data_4c786ffd02549c8686670fc9a4268eba
#
_entry.id   4c786ffd02549c8686670fc9a4268eba
#
_cell.length_a   1.000
_cell.length_b   1.000
_cell.length_c   1.000
_cell.angle_alpha   90.00
_cell.angle_beta   90.00
_cell.angle_gamma   90.00
#
_symmetry.space_group_name_H-M   'P 1'
#
loop_
_entity.id
_entity.type
_entity.pdbx_description
1 polymer ?
#
loop_
_entity_poly.entity_id
_entity_poly.type
_entity_poly.pdbx_seq_one_letter_code
_entity_poly.pdbx_strand_id
1 'polypeptide(L)'
;MPAETNLPNLPARLHRLWRQFASGLCFVVFGVGAFLVGSLIIPIARFLTAGDERKQAVSRAIIRGGMRAFWHWMLLVRLFRCEIRGLEYLNGERILIVSNHPTLIDAVLLLGLVPDAVVVAKSALAENPLTGPAVGAAGYIVNTDGGPSMVAEAARAFARGGRVLVFPESTRTPPGEPVRLQRGAANIAVRTGCRVVVVTIRVSNPLLYKGAAWHQMPLEMPRFDVEVKPPFDVEEVLAAHESLALAARDLNDRLQQFYDAEIVVGGAT
;
A
#
# COMPACT_ATOMS: atom_id res chain seq x y z
N MET A 1 21.25 36.99 23.57
CA MET A 1 20.52 37.18 22.31
C MET A 1 19.24 36.41 22.39
N PRO A 2 18.04 37.01 22.32
CA PRO A 2 16.78 36.28 22.34
C PRO A 2 16.66 35.55 21.01
N ALA A 3 16.29 34.25 21.07
CA ALA A 3 15.98 33.44 19.93
C ALA A 3 14.82 34.09 19.15
N GLU A 4 15.06 34.52 17.93
CA GLU A 4 14.00 34.90 17.01
C GLU A 4 13.08 33.70 16.82
N THR A 5 11.92 33.74 17.45
CA THR A 5 10.81 32.83 17.19
C THR A 5 10.31 33.15 15.78
N ASN A 6 10.86 32.46 14.77
CA ASN A 6 10.35 32.48 13.40
C ASN A 6 8.93 31.93 13.39
N LEU A 7 7.95 32.79 13.73
CA LEU A 7 6.54 32.46 13.62
C LEU A 7 6.22 32.23 12.13
N PRO A 8 5.63 31.08 11.78
CA PRO A 8 5.28 30.82 10.40
C PRO A 8 4.36 31.91 9.87
N ASN A 9 4.62 32.37 8.64
CA ASN A 9 3.86 33.43 7.99
C ASN A 9 2.36 33.06 7.88
N LEU A 10 1.48 34.06 7.88
CA LEU A 10 0.04 33.88 7.85
C LEU A 10 -0.47 32.96 6.73
N PRO A 11 0.04 33.02 5.47
CA PRO A 11 -0.36 32.08 4.43
C PRO A 11 -0.08 30.62 4.76
N ALA A 12 1.05 30.28 5.36
CA ALA A 12 1.39 28.92 5.73
C ALA A 12 0.45 28.33 6.79
N ARG A 13 0.03 29.15 7.76
CA ARG A 13 -0.95 28.77 8.78
C ARG A 13 -2.34 28.52 8.18
N LEU A 14 -2.79 29.39 7.27
CA LEU A 14 -4.06 29.21 6.57
C LEU A 14 -4.07 27.94 5.72
N HIS A 15 -2.97 27.67 5.01
CA HIS A 15 -2.83 26.42 4.24
C HIS A 15 -2.81 25.18 5.14
N ARG A 16 -2.23 25.27 6.34
CA ARG A 16 -2.28 24.17 7.32
C ARG A 16 -3.71 23.93 7.81
N LEU A 17 -4.44 24.97 8.19
CA LEU A 17 -5.83 24.86 8.61
C LEU A 17 -6.71 24.26 7.52
N TRP A 18 -6.53 24.70 6.26
CA TRP A 18 -7.19 24.09 5.12
C TRP A 18 -6.93 22.59 5.04
N ARG A 19 -5.65 22.16 5.15
CA ARG A 19 -5.30 20.72 5.09
C ARG A 19 -5.85 19.93 6.27
N GLN A 20 -5.96 20.53 7.46
CA GLN A 20 -6.63 19.89 8.60
C GLN A 20 -8.11 19.65 8.29
N PHE A 21 -8.80 20.66 7.80
CA PHE A 21 -10.20 20.52 7.39
C PHE A 21 -10.35 19.49 6.25
N ALA A 22 -9.53 19.59 5.20
CA ALA A 22 -9.54 18.66 4.07
C ALA A 22 -9.24 17.22 4.51
N SER A 23 -8.34 17.00 5.47
CA SER A 23 -8.07 15.69 6.05
C SER A 23 -9.31 15.12 6.73
N GLY A 24 -9.99 15.88 7.60
CA GLY A 24 -11.24 15.44 8.22
C GLY A 24 -12.31 15.09 7.19
N LEU A 25 -12.47 15.93 6.16
CA LEU A 25 -13.39 15.65 5.06
C LEU A 25 -13.01 14.37 4.29
N CYS A 26 -11.72 14.13 4.07
CA CYS A 26 -11.24 12.89 3.44
C CYS A 26 -11.63 11.65 4.26
N PHE A 27 -11.55 11.68 5.59
CA PHE A 27 -11.99 10.56 6.42
C PHE A 27 -13.49 10.30 6.29
N VAL A 28 -14.32 11.36 6.27
CA VAL A 28 -15.77 11.24 6.05
C VAL A 28 -16.07 10.66 4.67
N VAL A 29 -15.47 11.22 3.61
CA VAL A 29 -15.64 10.76 2.22
C VAL A 29 -15.18 9.31 2.06
N PHE A 30 -14.05 8.94 2.65
CA PHE A 30 -13.57 7.56 2.63
C PHE A 30 -14.53 6.61 3.36
N GLY A 31 -14.99 6.97 4.56
CA GLY A 31 -15.89 6.13 5.35
C GLY A 31 -17.24 5.91 4.64
N VAL A 32 -17.86 6.99 4.14
CA VAL A 32 -19.12 6.92 3.37
C VAL A 32 -18.89 6.16 2.06
N GLY A 33 -17.80 6.45 1.34
CA GLY A 33 -17.47 5.78 0.09
C GLY A 33 -17.22 4.29 0.30
N ALA A 34 -16.45 3.89 1.31
CA ALA A 34 -16.20 2.49 1.64
C ALA A 34 -17.48 1.74 2.01
N PHE A 35 -18.37 2.38 2.78
CA PHE A 35 -19.67 1.84 3.11
C PHE A 35 -20.54 1.63 1.85
N LEU A 36 -20.67 2.64 1.00
CA LEU A 36 -21.47 2.54 -0.23
C LEU A 36 -20.89 1.50 -1.20
N VAL A 37 -19.59 1.49 -1.37
CA VAL A 37 -18.91 0.52 -2.25
C VAL A 37 -19.08 -0.90 -1.70
N GLY A 38 -18.83 -1.13 -0.42
CA GLY A 38 -18.90 -2.45 0.18
C GLY A 38 -20.32 -2.99 0.35
N SER A 39 -21.29 -2.13 0.71
CA SER A 39 -22.65 -2.54 1.06
C SER A 39 -23.66 -2.42 -0.08
N LEU A 40 -23.37 -1.65 -1.12
CA LEU A 40 -24.33 -1.41 -2.20
C LEU A 40 -23.74 -1.72 -3.58
N ILE A 41 -22.66 -1.07 -3.97
CA ILE A 41 -22.14 -1.13 -5.34
C ILE A 41 -21.59 -2.52 -5.66
N ILE A 42 -20.72 -3.07 -4.80
CA ILE A 42 -20.14 -4.42 -5.00
C ILE A 42 -21.22 -5.50 -4.97
N PRO A 43 -22.15 -5.59 -4.02
CA PRO A 43 -23.21 -6.59 -4.03
C PRO A 43 -24.07 -6.55 -5.30
N ILE A 44 -24.48 -5.36 -5.75
CA ILE A 44 -25.24 -5.20 -7.01
C ILE A 44 -24.42 -5.70 -8.21
N ALA A 45 -23.17 -5.25 -8.33
CA ALA A 45 -22.30 -5.68 -9.43
C ALA A 45 -22.07 -7.19 -9.44
N ARG A 46 -21.89 -7.80 -8.26
CA ARG A 46 -21.73 -9.25 -8.12
C ARG A 46 -23.00 -10.03 -8.44
N PHE A 47 -24.17 -9.48 -8.12
CA PHE A 47 -25.45 -10.07 -8.49
C PHE A 47 -25.61 -10.14 -10.02
N LEU A 48 -25.19 -9.10 -10.73
CA LEU A 48 -25.22 -9.01 -12.19
C LEU A 48 -24.09 -9.75 -12.91
N THR A 49 -23.14 -10.31 -12.15
CA THR A 49 -21.94 -11.00 -12.68
C THR A 49 -22.06 -12.50 -12.44
N ALA A 50 -21.80 -13.31 -13.46
CA ALA A 50 -21.75 -14.77 -13.34
C ALA A 50 -20.31 -15.26 -13.10
N GLY A 51 -20.15 -16.28 -12.26
CA GLY A 51 -18.88 -16.92 -11.95
C GLY A 51 -18.07 -16.19 -10.87
N ASP A 52 -17.55 -16.97 -9.91
CA ASP A 52 -16.92 -16.40 -8.70
C ASP A 52 -15.63 -15.64 -8.99
N GLU A 53 -14.83 -16.09 -9.94
CA GLU A 53 -13.62 -15.38 -10.34
C GLU A 53 -13.92 -14.02 -10.96
N ARG A 54 -14.94 -13.95 -11.82
CA ARG A 54 -15.39 -12.68 -12.41
C ARG A 54 -15.95 -11.73 -11.35
N LYS A 55 -16.70 -12.27 -10.38
CA LYS A 55 -17.22 -11.49 -9.24
C LYS A 55 -16.08 -10.86 -8.43
N GLN A 56 -15.01 -11.60 -8.17
CA GLN A 56 -13.84 -11.07 -7.48
C GLN A 56 -13.12 -10.00 -8.32
N ALA A 57 -12.90 -10.25 -9.62
CA ALA A 57 -12.26 -9.30 -10.53
C ALA A 57 -13.07 -7.98 -10.64
N VAL A 58 -14.40 -8.07 -10.77
CA VAL A 58 -15.28 -6.90 -10.79
C VAL A 58 -15.20 -6.14 -9.46
N SER A 59 -15.19 -6.85 -8.32
CA SER A 59 -15.04 -6.22 -7.01
C SER A 59 -13.71 -5.47 -6.88
N ARG A 60 -12.60 -6.06 -7.33
CA ARG A 60 -11.28 -5.39 -7.36
C ARG A 60 -11.26 -4.19 -8.30
N ALA A 61 -11.91 -4.29 -9.45
CA ALA A 61 -12.01 -3.17 -10.39
C ALA A 61 -12.79 -1.98 -9.79
N ILE A 62 -13.90 -2.25 -9.08
CA ILE A 62 -14.69 -1.23 -8.37
C ILE A 62 -13.85 -0.59 -7.26
N ILE A 63 -13.18 -1.39 -6.44
CA ILE A 63 -12.30 -0.88 -5.37
C ILE A 63 -11.18 -0.03 -5.97
N ARG A 64 -10.51 -0.50 -7.01
CA ARG A 64 -9.47 0.26 -7.72
C ARG A 64 -9.99 1.60 -8.22
N GLY A 65 -11.16 1.60 -8.87
CA GLY A 65 -11.80 2.83 -9.36
C GLY A 65 -12.09 3.82 -8.23
N GLY A 66 -12.65 3.34 -7.12
CA GLY A 66 -12.92 4.14 -5.92
C GLY A 66 -11.66 4.70 -5.29
N MET A 67 -10.61 3.87 -5.11
CA MET A 67 -9.32 4.31 -4.56
C MET A 67 -8.63 5.33 -5.47
N ARG A 68 -8.69 5.12 -6.79
CA ARG A 68 -8.15 6.06 -7.78
C ARG A 68 -8.90 7.40 -7.75
N ALA A 69 -10.22 7.38 -7.69
CA ALA A 69 -11.02 8.59 -7.58
C ALA A 69 -10.73 9.34 -6.26
N PHE A 70 -10.64 8.61 -5.16
CA PHE A 70 -10.31 9.18 -3.85
C PHE A 70 -8.89 9.76 -3.81
N TRP A 71 -7.92 9.09 -4.42
CA TRP A 71 -6.56 9.61 -4.60
C TRP A 71 -6.55 10.94 -5.35
N HIS A 72 -7.25 11.03 -6.50
CA HIS A 72 -7.34 12.28 -7.27
C HIS A 72 -8.07 13.37 -6.49
N TRP A 73 -9.08 13.00 -5.70
CA TRP A 73 -9.75 13.94 -4.79
C TRP A 73 -8.77 14.54 -3.77
N MET A 74 -7.93 13.71 -3.13
CA MET A 74 -6.94 14.20 -2.19
C MET A 74 -5.91 15.15 -2.83
N LEU A 75 -5.51 14.90 -4.07
CA LEU A 75 -4.66 15.81 -4.84
C LEU A 75 -5.38 17.12 -5.18
N LEU A 76 -6.66 17.05 -5.59
CA LEU A 76 -7.46 18.21 -5.93
C LEU A 76 -7.65 19.15 -4.74
N VAL A 77 -7.92 18.61 -3.56
CA VAL A 77 -8.03 19.41 -2.32
C VAL A 77 -6.68 19.85 -1.75
N ARG A 78 -5.60 19.56 -2.45
CA ARG A 78 -4.22 19.93 -2.09
C ARG A 78 -3.80 19.42 -0.71
N LEU A 79 -4.18 18.20 -0.39
CA LEU A 79 -3.77 17.58 0.87
C LEU A 79 -2.25 17.30 0.88
N PHE A 80 -1.71 16.89 -0.27
CA PHE A 80 -0.29 16.64 -0.53
C PHE A 80 0.01 16.78 -2.03
N ARG A 81 1.28 16.68 -2.40
CA ARG A 81 1.76 16.49 -3.79
C ARG A 81 2.29 15.08 -3.94
N CYS A 82 2.24 14.55 -5.16
CA CYS A 82 2.79 13.24 -5.47
C CYS A 82 3.50 13.22 -6.81
N GLU A 83 4.64 12.57 -6.83
CA GLU A 83 5.39 12.23 -8.02
C GLU A 83 5.55 10.71 -8.06
N ILE A 84 5.28 10.10 -9.22
CA ILE A 84 5.33 8.65 -9.37
C ILE A 84 6.16 8.32 -10.60
N ARG A 85 7.12 7.39 -10.44
CA ARG A 85 7.99 6.91 -11.50
C ARG A 85 7.92 5.39 -11.59
N GLY A 86 8.08 4.84 -12.80
CA GLY A 86 8.12 3.39 -13.05
C GLY A 86 6.77 2.69 -13.03
N LEU A 87 5.66 3.42 -13.27
CA LEU A 87 4.30 2.86 -13.25
C LEU A 87 4.11 1.69 -14.21
N GLU A 88 4.87 1.65 -15.29
CA GLU A 88 4.84 0.59 -16.29
C GLU A 88 5.13 -0.79 -15.71
N TYR A 89 5.95 -0.87 -14.67
CA TYR A 89 6.31 -2.13 -14.00
C TYR A 89 5.17 -2.75 -13.18
N LEU A 90 4.14 -1.97 -12.85
CA LEU A 90 2.95 -2.48 -12.14
C LEU A 90 1.98 -3.26 -13.05
N ASN A 91 2.17 -3.18 -14.38
CA ASN A 91 1.30 -3.83 -15.35
C ASN A 91 1.68 -5.30 -15.63
N GLY A 92 2.82 -5.77 -15.13
CA GLY A 92 3.26 -7.16 -15.28
C GLY A 92 2.25 -8.17 -14.72
N GLU A 93 2.25 -9.38 -15.27
CA GLU A 93 1.49 -10.51 -14.74
C GLU A 93 2.33 -11.33 -13.77
N ARG A 94 1.68 -12.02 -12.83
CA ARG A 94 2.32 -12.88 -11.82
C ARG A 94 3.42 -12.17 -11.04
N ILE A 95 3.16 -10.92 -10.64
CA ILE A 95 4.12 -10.12 -9.88
C ILE A 95 3.70 -9.99 -8.41
N LEU A 96 4.69 -10.07 -7.53
CA LEU A 96 4.59 -9.70 -6.14
C LEU A 96 5.08 -8.26 -5.98
N ILE A 97 4.18 -7.37 -5.61
CA ILE A 97 4.50 -5.98 -5.35
C ILE A 97 4.77 -5.82 -3.86
N VAL A 98 6.00 -5.45 -3.53
CA VAL A 98 6.48 -5.26 -2.15
C VAL A 98 6.68 -3.77 -1.95
N SER A 99 6.00 -3.16 -0.98
CA SER A 99 6.09 -1.72 -0.71
C SER A 99 6.31 -1.44 0.76
N ASN A 100 7.13 -0.44 1.09
CA ASN A 100 7.14 0.13 2.42
C ASN A 100 5.84 0.88 2.73
N HIS A 101 5.57 1.14 4.01
CA HIS A 101 4.28 1.65 4.48
C HIS A 101 4.42 2.81 5.48
N PRO A 102 4.88 4.00 5.02
CA PRO A 102 5.04 5.16 5.91
C PRO A 102 3.73 5.77 6.39
N THR A 103 2.66 5.74 5.58
CA THR A 103 1.41 6.47 5.86
C THR A 103 0.16 5.64 5.63
N LEU A 104 -1.00 6.13 6.09
CA LEU A 104 -2.29 5.52 5.80
C LEU A 104 -2.68 5.62 4.30
N ILE A 105 -2.10 6.57 3.58
CA ILE A 105 -2.46 6.88 2.19
C ILE A 105 -1.86 5.87 1.20
N ASP A 106 -0.76 5.20 1.56
CA ASP A 106 -0.01 4.32 0.66
C ASP A 106 -0.87 3.17 0.09
N ALA A 107 -1.73 2.58 0.93
CA ALA A 107 -2.64 1.53 0.50
C ALA A 107 -3.68 2.07 -0.50
N VAL A 108 -4.20 3.29 -0.29
CA VAL A 108 -5.13 3.95 -1.21
C VAL A 108 -4.44 4.19 -2.56
N LEU A 109 -3.20 4.70 -2.52
CA LEU A 109 -2.40 4.94 -3.71
C LEU A 109 -2.20 3.65 -4.51
N LEU A 110 -1.60 2.64 -3.90
CA LEU A 110 -1.22 1.41 -4.61
C LEU A 110 -2.45 0.63 -5.08
N LEU A 111 -3.52 0.58 -4.29
CA LEU A 111 -4.79 -0.02 -4.74
C LEU A 111 -5.41 0.72 -5.92
N GLY A 112 -5.25 2.04 -6.00
CA GLY A 112 -5.70 2.84 -7.15
C GLY A 112 -4.84 2.64 -8.39
N LEU A 113 -3.55 2.35 -8.23
CA LEU A 113 -2.58 2.21 -9.33
C LEU A 113 -2.51 0.80 -9.89
N VAL A 114 -2.41 -0.22 -9.03
CA VAL A 114 -2.19 -1.62 -9.44
C VAL A 114 -3.46 -2.22 -10.06
N PRO A 115 -3.42 -2.67 -11.32
CA PRO A 115 -4.56 -3.34 -11.93
C PRO A 115 -4.81 -4.70 -11.27
N ASP A 116 -6.06 -5.01 -10.98
CA ASP A 116 -6.50 -6.31 -10.45
C ASP A 116 -5.67 -6.83 -9.25
N ALA A 117 -5.32 -5.91 -8.32
CA ALA A 117 -4.49 -6.23 -7.17
C ALA A 117 -5.22 -7.12 -6.16
N VAL A 118 -4.59 -8.20 -5.76
CA VAL A 118 -4.94 -9.00 -4.58
C VAL A 118 -4.02 -8.54 -3.44
N VAL A 119 -4.59 -8.02 -2.36
CA VAL A 119 -3.81 -7.44 -1.25
C VAL A 119 -3.69 -8.43 -0.11
N VAL A 120 -2.51 -8.53 0.48
CA VAL A 120 -2.34 -9.19 1.78
C VAL A 120 -2.79 -8.24 2.87
N ALA A 121 -3.98 -8.50 3.41
CA ALA A 121 -4.65 -7.66 4.39
C ALA A 121 -4.51 -8.22 5.81
N LYS A 122 -4.53 -7.35 6.81
CA LYS A 122 -4.65 -7.77 8.21
C LYS A 122 -6.07 -8.29 8.50
N SER A 123 -6.19 -9.24 9.43
CA SER A 123 -7.48 -9.75 9.93
C SER A 123 -8.41 -8.62 10.40
N ALA A 124 -7.89 -7.63 11.08
CA ALA A 124 -8.66 -6.45 11.53
C ALA A 124 -9.38 -5.70 10.39
N LEU A 125 -8.86 -5.72 9.14
CA LEU A 125 -9.55 -5.11 7.99
C LEU A 125 -10.71 -5.98 7.50
N ALA A 126 -10.58 -7.29 7.59
CA ALA A 126 -11.64 -8.23 7.23
C ALA A 126 -12.77 -8.24 8.27
N GLU A 127 -12.44 -8.03 9.54
CA GLU A 127 -13.38 -7.99 10.66
C GLU A 127 -14.10 -6.62 10.79
N ASN A 128 -13.54 -5.57 10.20
CA ASN A 128 -14.11 -4.22 10.27
C ASN A 128 -15.39 -4.13 9.41
N PRO A 129 -16.53 -3.67 9.96
CA PRO A 129 -17.81 -3.63 9.24
C PRO A 129 -17.81 -2.72 8.00
N LEU A 130 -16.91 -1.73 7.94
CA LEU A 130 -16.81 -0.84 6.77
C LEU A 130 -15.97 -1.42 5.64
N THR A 131 -14.92 -2.18 5.96
CA THR A 131 -13.96 -2.70 4.96
C THR A 131 -14.12 -4.19 4.70
N GLY A 132 -14.60 -4.96 5.68
CA GLY A 132 -14.71 -6.42 5.60
C GLY A 132 -15.52 -6.92 4.41
N PRO A 133 -16.71 -6.35 4.11
CA PRO A 133 -17.47 -6.75 2.92
C PRO A 133 -16.69 -6.59 1.62
N ALA A 134 -15.95 -5.50 1.46
CA ALA A 134 -15.12 -5.25 0.29
C ALA A 134 -13.89 -6.17 0.23
N VAL A 135 -13.21 -6.41 1.37
CA VAL A 135 -12.07 -7.34 1.51
C VAL A 135 -12.48 -8.75 1.09
N GLY A 136 -13.60 -9.27 1.62
CA GLY A 136 -14.10 -10.60 1.27
C GLY A 136 -14.56 -10.69 -0.19
N ALA A 137 -15.29 -9.70 -0.68
CA ALA A 137 -15.78 -9.66 -2.05
C ALA A 137 -14.65 -9.61 -3.10
N ALA A 138 -13.55 -8.93 -2.78
CA ALA A 138 -12.37 -8.82 -3.65
C ALA A 138 -11.52 -10.09 -3.65
N GLY A 139 -11.72 -11.01 -2.70
CA GLY A 139 -10.87 -12.18 -2.51
C GLY A 139 -9.44 -11.79 -2.09
N TYR A 140 -9.30 -10.81 -1.18
CA TYR A 140 -8.02 -10.43 -0.63
C TYR A 140 -7.50 -11.51 0.33
N ILE A 141 -6.20 -11.64 0.40
CA ILE A 141 -5.51 -12.61 1.26
C ILE A 141 -5.52 -12.07 2.68
N VAL A 142 -6.24 -12.74 3.59
CA VAL A 142 -6.26 -12.35 5.00
C VAL A 142 -5.15 -13.09 5.74
N ASN A 143 -4.22 -12.33 6.32
CA ASN A 143 -3.13 -12.90 7.10
C ASN A 143 -3.62 -13.27 8.50
N THR A 144 -3.97 -14.54 8.71
CA THR A 144 -4.46 -15.08 9.98
C THR A 144 -3.43 -15.92 10.72
N ASP A 145 -2.59 -16.66 10.00
CA ASP A 145 -1.67 -17.67 10.53
C ASP A 145 -0.19 -17.42 10.18
N GLY A 146 0.10 -16.30 9.53
CA GLY A 146 1.47 -15.82 9.28
C GLY A 146 2.26 -16.58 8.22
N GLY A 147 1.67 -17.51 7.45
CA GLY A 147 2.52 -18.20 6.50
C GLY A 147 1.86 -19.11 5.46
N PRO A 148 1.54 -20.35 5.73
CA PRO A 148 1.22 -21.34 4.68
C PRO A 148 -0.02 -21.00 3.87
N SER A 149 -1.11 -20.52 4.50
CA SER A 149 -2.34 -20.14 3.81
C SER A 149 -2.09 -18.95 2.87
N MET A 150 -1.33 -17.95 3.31
CA MET A 150 -0.99 -16.76 2.54
C MET A 150 -0.21 -17.12 1.27
N VAL A 151 0.75 -18.05 1.34
CA VAL A 151 1.49 -18.54 0.16
C VAL A 151 0.58 -19.27 -0.81
N ALA A 152 -0.30 -20.16 -0.31
CA ALA A 152 -1.23 -20.91 -1.14
C ALA A 152 -2.23 -19.98 -1.86
N GLU A 153 -2.73 -18.96 -1.18
CA GLU A 153 -3.63 -17.98 -1.79
C GLU A 153 -2.93 -17.07 -2.81
N ALA A 154 -1.70 -16.66 -2.52
CA ALA A 154 -0.87 -15.92 -3.48
C ALA A 154 -0.58 -16.77 -4.73
N ALA A 155 -0.25 -18.05 -4.57
CA ALA A 155 -0.06 -18.98 -5.68
C ALA A 155 -1.31 -19.09 -6.57
N ARG A 156 -2.51 -19.16 -5.95
CA ARG A 156 -3.79 -19.15 -6.70
C ARG A 156 -4.01 -17.85 -7.46
N ALA A 157 -3.64 -16.70 -6.88
CA ALA A 157 -3.72 -15.42 -7.56
C ALA A 157 -2.76 -15.36 -8.75
N PHE A 158 -1.52 -15.81 -8.60
CA PHE A 158 -0.52 -15.85 -9.68
C PHE A 158 -0.87 -16.83 -10.81
N ALA A 159 -1.49 -17.96 -10.49
CA ALA A 159 -1.96 -18.92 -11.50
C ALA A 159 -2.96 -18.30 -12.50
N ARG A 160 -3.65 -17.23 -12.08
CA ARG A 160 -4.58 -16.46 -12.92
C ARG A 160 -3.97 -15.20 -13.54
N GLY A 161 -2.64 -15.05 -13.51
CA GLY A 161 -1.95 -13.84 -13.97
C GLY A 161 -2.08 -12.65 -13.02
N GLY A 162 -2.61 -12.86 -11.81
CA GLY A 162 -2.89 -11.81 -10.82
C GLY A 162 -1.63 -11.16 -10.27
N ARG A 163 -1.83 -10.04 -9.59
CA ARG A 163 -0.83 -9.23 -8.90
C ARG A 163 -1.09 -9.26 -7.41
N VAL A 164 -0.10 -9.58 -6.62
CA VAL A 164 -0.22 -9.60 -5.15
C VAL A 164 0.52 -8.41 -4.58
N LEU A 165 -0.17 -7.60 -3.79
CA LEU A 165 0.40 -6.43 -3.09
C LEU A 165 0.59 -6.77 -1.61
N VAL A 166 1.82 -6.54 -1.13
CA VAL A 166 2.20 -6.79 0.26
C VAL A 166 2.90 -5.56 0.84
N PHE A 167 2.52 -5.21 2.07
CA PHE A 167 3.29 -4.32 2.94
C PHE A 167 4.01 -5.18 3.98
N PRO A 168 5.29 -5.52 3.78
CA PRO A 168 5.98 -6.52 4.60
C PRO A 168 6.25 -6.07 6.04
N GLU A 169 6.12 -4.78 6.32
CA GLU A 169 6.25 -4.22 7.68
C GLU A 169 5.11 -4.63 8.62
N SER A 170 4.01 -5.16 8.06
CA SER A 170 2.78 -5.51 8.79
C SER A 170 2.15 -4.36 9.59
N THR A 171 2.75 -3.17 9.60
CA THR A 171 2.23 -1.94 10.20
C THR A 171 2.91 -0.75 9.54
N ARG A 172 2.37 0.45 9.71
CA ARG A 172 3.03 1.69 9.26
C ARG A 172 4.27 1.94 10.10
N THR A 173 5.38 2.30 9.45
CA THR A 173 6.62 2.70 10.14
C THR A 173 6.58 4.19 10.44
N PRO A 174 6.71 4.60 11.73
CA PRO A 174 6.78 6.00 12.09
C PRO A 174 8.01 6.69 11.49
N PRO A 175 7.96 8.03 11.28
CA PRO A 175 9.10 8.80 10.80
C PRO A 175 10.32 8.64 11.72
N GLY A 176 11.49 8.42 11.12
CA GLY A 176 12.74 8.25 11.86
C GLY A 176 12.97 6.85 12.42
N GLU A 177 12.01 5.95 12.34
CA GLU A 177 12.22 4.55 12.69
C GLU A 177 12.68 3.74 11.46
N PRO A 178 13.54 2.73 11.67
CA PRO A 178 13.96 1.85 10.58
C PRO A 178 12.81 0.98 10.09
N VAL A 179 12.72 0.80 8.78
CA VAL A 179 11.83 -0.17 8.15
C VAL A 179 12.21 -1.57 8.62
N ARG A 180 11.24 -2.38 9.05
CA ARG A 180 11.48 -3.76 9.50
C ARG A 180 10.56 -4.72 8.76
N LEU A 181 11.16 -5.56 7.92
CA LEU A 181 10.42 -6.48 7.07
C LEU A 181 10.12 -7.80 7.77
N GLN A 182 8.88 -8.25 7.65
CA GLN A 182 8.48 -9.62 7.98
C GLN A 182 8.73 -10.54 6.77
N ARG A 183 9.07 -11.80 7.02
CA ARG A 183 9.44 -12.77 5.97
C ARG A 183 8.28 -13.20 5.06
N GLY A 184 7.06 -12.70 5.26
CA GLY A 184 5.88 -13.10 4.49
C GLY A 184 6.03 -12.89 2.99
N ALA A 185 6.49 -11.70 2.57
CA ALA A 185 6.72 -11.38 1.16
C ALA A 185 7.79 -12.29 0.53
N ALA A 186 8.93 -12.48 1.21
CA ALA A 186 10.00 -13.35 0.73
C ALA A 186 9.56 -14.82 0.64
N ASN A 187 8.76 -15.31 1.60
CA ASN A 187 8.18 -16.66 1.52
C ASN A 187 7.23 -16.82 0.35
N ILE A 188 6.38 -15.83 0.05
CA ILE A 188 5.53 -15.86 -1.14
C ILE A 188 6.42 -15.95 -2.38
N ALA A 189 7.37 -15.04 -2.55
CA ALA A 189 8.23 -14.95 -3.73
C ALA A 189 8.96 -16.26 -4.02
N VAL A 190 9.70 -16.77 -3.02
CA VAL A 190 10.53 -17.98 -3.15
C VAL A 190 9.70 -19.24 -3.41
N ARG A 191 8.54 -19.39 -2.73
CA ARG A 191 7.71 -20.59 -2.87
C ARG A 191 6.84 -20.61 -4.13
N THR A 192 6.62 -19.45 -4.75
CA THR A 192 5.80 -19.36 -5.96
C THR A 192 6.61 -19.11 -7.22
N GLY A 193 7.89 -18.75 -7.09
CA GLY A 193 8.75 -18.39 -8.22
C GLY A 193 8.22 -17.18 -9.00
N CYS A 194 7.48 -16.28 -8.35
CA CYS A 194 6.95 -15.09 -9.00
C CYS A 194 8.03 -14.00 -9.13
N ARG A 195 7.84 -13.08 -10.07
CA ARG A 195 8.67 -11.89 -10.20
C ARG A 195 8.33 -10.90 -9.07
N VAL A 196 9.33 -10.20 -8.57
CA VAL A 196 9.18 -9.22 -7.49
C VAL A 196 9.36 -7.81 -8.03
N VAL A 197 8.41 -6.94 -7.73
CA VAL A 197 8.46 -5.50 -7.99
C VAL A 197 8.53 -4.77 -6.66
N VAL A 198 9.59 -4.00 -6.45
CA VAL A 198 9.76 -3.21 -5.23
C VAL A 198 9.26 -1.79 -5.46
N VAL A 199 8.48 -1.29 -4.52
CA VAL A 199 7.99 0.09 -4.52
C VAL A 199 8.54 0.81 -3.30
N THR A 200 9.18 1.96 -3.51
CA THR A 200 9.59 2.85 -2.43
C THR A 200 8.68 4.05 -2.35
N ILE A 201 8.19 4.35 -1.17
CA ILE A 201 7.36 5.52 -0.87
C ILE A 201 8.12 6.37 0.15
N ARG A 202 8.57 7.55 -0.28
CA ARG A 202 9.21 8.56 0.56
C ARG A 202 8.23 9.71 0.75
N VAL A 203 8.12 10.20 1.98
CA VAL A 203 7.21 11.29 2.31
C VAL A 203 7.98 12.37 3.04
N SER A 204 8.12 13.55 2.39
CA SER A 204 8.59 14.74 3.10
C SER A 204 7.48 15.21 4.05
N ASN A 205 7.80 15.79 5.18
CA ASN A 205 6.80 16.29 6.12
C ASN A 205 5.67 15.26 6.39
N PRO A 206 5.94 14.15 7.09
CA PRO A 206 5.02 13.02 7.23
C PRO A 206 3.67 13.38 7.81
N LEU A 207 2.61 12.77 7.28
CA LEU A 207 1.23 12.88 7.74
C LEU A 207 0.61 11.49 7.88
N LEU A 208 -0.36 11.33 8.73
CA LEU A 208 -1.13 10.09 8.90
C LEU A 208 -0.25 8.85 9.11
N TYR A 209 0.93 9.01 9.70
CA TYR A 209 1.79 7.92 10.13
C TYR A 209 1.20 7.20 11.35
N LYS A 210 1.77 6.10 11.78
CA LYS A 210 1.30 5.36 12.95
C LYS A 210 1.40 6.22 14.21
N GLY A 211 0.28 6.42 14.90
CA GLY A 211 0.19 7.26 16.10
C GLY A 211 -0.18 8.72 15.83
N ALA A 212 -0.10 9.20 14.57
CA ALA A 212 -0.55 10.55 14.24
C ALA A 212 -2.07 10.65 14.22
N ALA A 213 -2.60 11.72 14.82
CA ALA A 213 -4.01 12.05 14.71
C ALA A 213 -4.31 12.65 13.31
N TRP A 214 -5.54 12.43 12.82
CA TRP A 214 -5.97 12.89 11.49
C TRP A 214 -5.84 14.40 11.26
N HIS A 215 -5.88 15.21 12.32
CA HIS A 215 -5.73 16.67 12.29
C HIS A 215 -4.29 17.14 12.44
N GLN A 216 -3.34 16.25 12.72
CA GLN A 216 -1.92 16.60 12.80
C GLN A 216 -1.34 16.76 11.40
N MET A 217 -1.51 17.97 10.85
CA MET A 217 -0.96 18.32 9.54
C MET A 217 0.34 19.10 9.69
N PRO A 218 1.37 18.78 8.89
CA PRO A 218 2.60 19.54 8.86
C PRO A 218 2.35 20.97 8.33
N LEU A 219 3.27 21.89 8.66
CA LEU A 219 3.16 23.28 8.20
C LEU A 219 3.37 23.38 6.69
N GLU A 220 4.35 22.65 6.18
CA GLU A 220 4.63 22.54 4.75
C GLU A 220 3.77 21.47 4.10
N MET A 221 3.54 21.60 2.79
CA MET A 221 2.77 20.64 2.03
C MET A 221 3.55 19.32 1.91
N PRO A 222 2.99 18.19 2.36
CA PRO A 222 3.61 16.90 2.16
C PRO A 222 3.83 16.57 0.68
N ARG A 223 4.96 15.96 0.38
CA ARG A 223 5.26 15.43 -0.94
C ARG A 223 5.51 13.93 -0.84
N PHE A 224 4.84 13.18 -1.68
CA PHE A 224 5.05 11.76 -1.88
C PHE A 224 5.94 11.57 -3.11
N ASP A 225 7.08 10.93 -2.92
CA ASP A 225 7.93 10.43 -3.99
C ASP A 225 7.80 8.91 -4.02
N VAL A 226 7.15 8.42 -5.08
CA VAL A 226 6.87 7.00 -5.27
C VAL A 226 7.70 6.50 -6.43
N GLU A 227 8.50 5.50 -6.19
CA GLU A 227 9.32 4.89 -7.22
C GLU A 227 9.07 3.39 -7.29
N VAL A 228 8.65 2.94 -8.46
CA VAL A 228 8.47 1.53 -8.77
C VAL A 228 9.72 1.06 -9.49
N LYS A 229 10.42 0.10 -8.91
CA LYS A 229 11.65 -0.46 -9.48
C LYS A 229 11.33 -1.52 -10.53
N PRO A 230 12.22 -1.74 -11.51
CA PRO A 230 12.09 -2.85 -12.44
C PRO A 230 11.88 -4.18 -11.73
N PRO A 231 11.05 -5.08 -12.28
CA PRO A 231 10.87 -6.40 -11.70
C PRO A 231 12.16 -7.22 -11.78
N PHE A 232 12.40 -8.04 -10.76
CA PHE A 232 13.47 -9.03 -10.77
C PHE A 232 12.92 -10.43 -10.51
N ASP A 233 13.61 -11.43 -11.02
CA ASP A 233 13.30 -12.84 -10.83
C ASP A 233 14.01 -13.39 -9.59
N VAL A 234 13.36 -14.30 -8.87
CA VAL A 234 13.93 -14.90 -7.65
C VAL A 234 14.83 -16.11 -7.93
N GLU A 235 15.03 -16.45 -9.20
CA GLU A 235 15.78 -17.63 -9.65
C GLU A 235 17.23 -17.65 -9.15
N GLU A 236 17.91 -16.51 -9.14
CA GLU A 236 19.27 -16.40 -8.61
C GLU A 236 19.33 -16.73 -7.11
N VAL A 237 18.34 -16.25 -6.34
CA VAL A 237 18.23 -16.53 -4.90
C VAL A 237 17.92 -18.00 -4.68
N LEU A 238 17.06 -18.61 -5.50
CA LEU A 238 16.70 -20.01 -5.43
C LEU A 238 17.90 -20.91 -5.76
N ALA A 239 18.67 -20.56 -6.80
CA ALA A 239 19.85 -21.33 -7.22
C ALA A 239 21.01 -21.28 -6.19
N ALA A 240 21.07 -20.22 -5.39
CA ALA A 240 22.12 -20.05 -4.38
C ALA A 240 21.89 -20.87 -3.10
N HIS A 241 20.72 -21.47 -2.91
CA HIS A 241 20.37 -22.13 -1.65
C HIS A 241 19.72 -23.49 -1.87
N GLU A 242 20.11 -24.48 -1.06
CA GLU A 242 19.54 -25.83 -1.08
C GLU A 242 18.13 -25.89 -0.47
N SER A 243 17.74 -24.93 0.36
CA SER A 243 16.42 -24.91 0.99
C SER A 243 15.67 -23.61 0.75
N LEU A 244 14.35 -23.72 0.53
CA LEU A 244 13.44 -22.57 0.37
C LEU A 244 13.42 -21.66 1.60
N ALA A 245 13.71 -22.20 2.79
CA ALA A 245 13.75 -21.42 4.01
C ALA A 245 14.97 -20.48 4.05
N LEU A 246 16.14 -20.97 3.61
CA LEU A 246 17.36 -20.16 3.47
C LEU A 246 17.22 -19.14 2.34
N ALA A 247 16.67 -19.54 1.20
CA ALA A 247 16.39 -18.63 0.09
C ALA A 247 15.44 -17.49 0.52
N ALA A 248 14.39 -17.79 1.27
CA ALA A 248 13.47 -16.77 1.78
C ALA A 248 14.11 -15.84 2.81
N ARG A 249 15.05 -16.35 3.60
CA ARG A 249 15.83 -15.50 4.52
C ARG A 249 16.74 -14.56 3.76
N ASP A 250 17.51 -15.07 2.81
CA ASP A 250 18.41 -14.26 1.96
C ASP A 250 17.64 -13.18 1.19
N LEU A 251 16.54 -13.56 0.55
CA LEU A 251 15.69 -12.57 -0.15
C LEU A 251 15.17 -11.50 0.80
N ASN A 252 14.72 -11.88 2.01
CA ASN A 252 14.26 -10.90 2.99
C ASN A 252 15.37 -9.96 3.45
N ASP A 253 16.58 -10.47 3.65
CA ASP A 253 17.74 -9.68 4.06
C ASP A 253 18.18 -8.71 2.93
N ARG A 254 18.13 -9.14 1.66
CA ARG A 254 18.36 -8.27 0.48
C ARG A 254 17.30 -7.17 0.38
N LEU A 255 16.03 -7.49 0.54
CA LEU A 255 14.93 -6.50 0.55
C LEU A 255 15.11 -5.51 1.70
N GLN A 256 15.50 -5.99 2.90
CA GLN A 256 15.77 -5.12 4.05
C GLN A 256 16.90 -4.14 3.75
N GLN A 257 18.04 -4.63 3.25
CA GLN A 257 19.19 -3.79 2.87
C GLN A 257 18.80 -2.76 1.81
N PHE A 258 17.98 -3.16 0.83
CA PHE A 258 17.47 -2.25 -0.19
C PHE A 258 16.65 -1.11 0.44
N TYR A 259 15.69 -1.41 1.31
CA TYR A 259 14.89 -0.37 1.95
C TYR A 259 15.70 0.49 2.92
N ASP A 260 16.66 -0.08 3.64
CA ASP A 260 17.56 0.67 4.51
C ASP A 260 18.37 1.70 3.71
N ALA A 261 18.87 1.32 2.53
CA ALA A 261 19.60 2.23 1.66
C ALA A 261 18.70 3.33 1.07
N GLU A 262 17.53 2.95 0.54
CA GLU A 262 16.64 3.87 -0.20
C GLU A 262 15.86 4.82 0.72
N ILE A 263 15.49 4.40 1.93
CA ILE A 263 14.66 5.21 2.83
C ILE A 263 15.52 6.16 3.66
N VAL A 264 16.72 5.74 4.11
CA VAL A 264 17.63 6.60 4.90
C VAL A 264 18.21 7.74 4.06
N VAL A 265 18.51 7.49 2.78
CA VAL A 265 19.06 8.54 1.85
C VAL A 265 18.03 9.64 1.57
N GLY A 266 16.74 9.37 1.68
CA GLY A 266 15.67 10.36 1.44
C GLY A 266 15.37 11.32 2.59
N GLY A 267 15.98 11.13 3.77
CA GLY A 267 15.78 11.98 4.96
C GLY A 267 16.72 13.18 5.10
N ALA A 268 17.65 13.36 4.17
CA ALA A 268 18.73 14.36 4.26
C ALA A 268 18.70 15.45 3.19
N THR A 269 17.52 15.75 2.58
CA THR A 269 17.38 16.89 1.66
C THR A 269 16.24 17.80 2.04
#